data_525ec3c9918679ee27e4638646103632
#
_entry.id   525ec3c9918679ee27e4638646103632
#
_cell.length_a   1.000
_cell.length_b   1.000
_cell.length_c   1.000
_cell.angle_alpha   90.00
_cell.angle_beta   90.00
_cell.angle_gamma   90.00
#
_symmetry.space_group_name_H-M   'P 1'
#
loop_
_entity.id
_entity.type
_entity.pdbx_description
1 polymer ?
#
loop_
_entity_poly.entity_id
_entity_poly.type
_entity_poly.pdbx_seq_one_letter_code
_entity_poly.pdbx_strand_id
1 'polypeptide(L)'
;FGALLIKTMKDFNVFTEFMSVDAEKFTTLAFVSLLNDGGRDFYFNRGADAELPESLVDAIDFSQYKIIHFGSATAFLPGTLQKTYYAMLNKALQKNCYVSFDPNYRSALFENDKPTFIAHSEAFIKHSHFFKVSDEEAMLITHTTDLDTAVAELEKMSDATFVITLGKDGALLRHGENKITVETLPVKSIDSTGAGDAFVGAVLMQLTKMFTNDSFEVPLLEWKKIVGRANYVGAQTCTHFGAMEAFKHLDKSMLG
;
A
#
# COMPACT_ATOMS: atom_id res chain seq x y z
N PHE A 1 -22.15 1.55 8.17
CA PHE A 1 -20.99 1.25 7.32
C PHE A 1 -19.89 0.51 8.11
N GLY A 2 -19.53 0.92 9.35
CA GLY A 2 -18.49 0.26 10.13
C GLY A 2 -18.75 -1.24 10.35
N ALA A 3 -19.97 -1.63 10.72
CA ALA A 3 -20.34 -3.03 10.87
C ALA A 3 -20.22 -3.82 9.56
N LEU A 4 -20.54 -3.18 8.41
CA LEU A 4 -20.35 -3.79 7.09
C LEU A 4 -18.87 -4.03 6.79
N LEU A 5 -17.99 -3.05 7.08
CA LEU A 5 -16.54 -3.21 6.90
C LEU A 5 -15.99 -4.38 7.72
N ILE A 6 -16.33 -4.44 9.01
CA ILE A 6 -15.91 -5.53 9.90
C ILE A 6 -16.39 -6.88 9.37
N LYS A 7 -17.68 -6.95 8.97
CA LYS A 7 -18.23 -8.17 8.38
C LYS A 7 -17.47 -8.57 7.12
N THR A 8 -17.23 -7.63 6.21
CA THR A 8 -16.50 -7.89 4.96
C THR A 8 -15.09 -8.42 5.24
N MET A 9 -14.35 -7.81 6.18
CA MET A 9 -13.03 -8.30 6.55
C MET A 9 -13.07 -9.75 7.07
N LYS A 10 -14.04 -10.05 7.93
CA LYS A 10 -14.25 -11.42 8.45
C LYS A 10 -14.60 -12.42 7.35
N ASP A 11 -15.44 -12.03 6.40
CA ASP A 11 -15.82 -12.88 5.27
C ASP A 11 -14.59 -13.25 4.38
N PHE A 12 -13.55 -12.39 4.38
CA PHE A 12 -12.25 -12.66 3.74
C PHE A 12 -11.19 -13.24 4.70
N ASN A 13 -11.58 -13.72 5.88
CA ASN A 13 -10.70 -14.28 6.91
C ASN A 13 -9.60 -13.31 7.39
N VAL A 14 -9.86 -12.00 7.36
CA VAL A 14 -8.98 -10.99 7.92
C VAL A 14 -9.24 -10.89 9.43
N PHE A 15 -8.20 -10.95 10.22
CA PHE A 15 -8.27 -10.73 11.67
C PHE A 15 -8.70 -9.30 11.96
N THR A 16 -9.73 -9.12 12.80
CA THR A 16 -10.33 -7.81 13.09
C THR A 16 -10.22 -7.43 14.57
N GLU A 17 -9.36 -8.11 15.32
CA GLU A 17 -9.21 -7.93 16.76
C GLU A 17 -8.79 -6.50 17.13
N PHE A 18 -7.95 -5.88 16.30
CA PHE A 18 -7.46 -4.51 16.49
C PHE A 18 -8.25 -3.46 15.72
N MET A 19 -9.37 -3.84 15.11
CA MET A 19 -10.30 -2.86 14.54
C MET A 19 -11.17 -2.27 15.65
N SER A 20 -10.91 -1.03 16.01
CA SER A 20 -11.72 -0.30 16.96
C SER A 20 -12.98 0.29 16.30
N VAL A 21 -14.04 0.43 17.09
CA VAL A 21 -15.28 1.08 16.68
C VAL A 21 -15.49 2.30 17.56
N ASP A 22 -15.56 3.47 16.93
CA ASP A 22 -15.93 4.71 17.60
C ASP A 22 -17.46 4.82 17.63
N ALA A 23 -18.01 5.07 18.82
CA ALA A 23 -19.48 5.17 19.00
C ALA A 23 -20.03 6.56 18.64
N GLU A 24 -19.17 7.59 18.56
CA GLU A 24 -19.54 8.98 18.36
C GLU A 24 -19.21 9.49 16.95
N LYS A 25 -18.24 8.87 16.28
CA LYS A 25 -17.79 9.27 14.96
C LYS A 25 -18.39 8.38 13.88
N PHE A 26 -18.75 8.97 12.75
CA PHE A 26 -19.16 8.18 11.59
C PHE A 26 -17.95 7.52 10.91
N THR A 27 -18.23 6.47 10.16
CA THR A 27 -17.22 5.81 9.31
C THR A 27 -16.78 6.77 8.20
N THR A 28 -15.48 6.90 7.96
CA THR A 28 -14.94 7.66 6.83
C THR A 28 -15.51 7.15 5.52
N LEU A 29 -15.98 8.06 4.68
CA LEU A 29 -16.56 7.77 3.38
C LEU A 29 -15.75 8.45 2.28
N ALA A 30 -15.48 7.71 1.22
CA ALA A 30 -14.94 8.21 -0.03
C ALA A 30 -16.04 8.10 -1.10
N PHE A 31 -16.50 9.23 -1.60
CA PHE A 31 -17.44 9.28 -2.72
C PHE A 31 -16.64 9.39 -4.00
N VAL A 32 -16.94 8.53 -4.97
CA VAL A 32 -16.28 8.52 -6.27
C VAL A 32 -17.29 9.01 -7.32
N SER A 33 -16.95 10.08 -7.99
CA SER A 33 -17.69 10.60 -9.14
C SER A 33 -16.98 10.18 -10.42
N LEU A 34 -17.71 9.55 -11.34
CA LEU A 34 -17.17 9.22 -12.65
C LEU A 34 -17.40 10.42 -13.58
N LEU A 35 -16.32 10.91 -14.18
CA LEU A 35 -16.35 12.01 -15.12
C LEU A 35 -16.63 11.52 -16.55
N ASN A 36 -17.16 12.39 -17.41
CA ASN A 36 -17.52 12.05 -18.79
C ASN A 36 -16.32 11.66 -19.67
N ASP A 37 -15.13 12.07 -19.30
CA ASP A 37 -13.85 11.76 -19.96
C ASP A 37 -13.22 10.45 -19.47
N GLY A 38 -13.91 9.71 -18.57
CA GLY A 38 -13.41 8.50 -17.93
C GLY A 38 -12.54 8.76 -16.69
N GLY A 39 -12.32 10.03 -16.36
CA GLY A 39 -11.65 10.43 -15.11
C GLY A 39 -12.51 10.18 -13.88
N ARG A 40 -11.92 10.36 -12.72
CA ARG A 40 -12.57 10.21 -11.43
C ARG A 40 -12.27 11.39 -10.55
N ASP A 41 -13.28 11.82 -9.83
CA ASP A 41 -13.14 12.79 -8.76
C ASP A 41 -13.50 12.12 -7.43
N PHE A 42 -12.81 12.50 -6.37
CA PHE A 42 -12.96 11.92 -5.03
C PHE A 42 -13.35 13.01 -4.05
N TYR A 43 -14.42 12.75 -3.32
CA TYR A 43 -14.78 13.56 -2.17
C TYR A 43 -14.70 12.71 -0.90
N PHE A 44 -13.89 13.14 0.06
CA PHE A 44 -13.70 12.44 1.33
C PHE A 44 -14.46 13.12 2.46
N ASN A 45 -15.24 12.34 3.19
CA ASN A 45 -15.81 12.75 4.45
C ASN A 45 -15.11 11.96 5.57
N ARG A 46 -14.09 12.58 6.16
CA ARG A 46 -13.24 11.96 7.16
C ARG A 46 -13.96 11.81 8.49
N GLY A 47 -13.90 10.63 9.09
CA GLY A 47 -14.57 10.29 10.34
C GLY A 47 -13.65 9.55 11.32
N ALA A 48 -14.06 8.39 11.79
CA ALA A 48 -13.40 7.64 12.86
C ALA A 48 -11.94 7.23 12.58
N ASP A 49 -11.51 7.16 11.31
CA ASP A 49 -10.12 6.87 10.96
C ASP A 49 -9.13 7.88 11.54
N ALA A 50 -9.56 9.13 11.77
CA ALA A 50 -8.71 10.16 12.36
C ALA A 50 -8.30 9.86 13.81
N GLU A 51 -9.06 9.03 14.50
CA GLU A 51 -9.06 8.93 15.97
C GLU A 51 -8.42 7.63 16.51
N LEU A 52 -7.55 6.97 15.75
CA LEU A 52 -6.88 5.77 16.23
C LEU A 52 -5.90 6.12 17.37
N PRO A 53 -6.15 5.68 18.62
CA PRO A 53 -5.35 6.09 19.76
C PRO A 53 -3.99 5.36 19.82
N GLU A 54 -2.94 6.04 20.29
CA GLU A 54 -1.60 5.45 20.46
C GLU A 54 -1.59 4.27 21.45
N SER A 55 -2.50 4.25 22.43
CA SER A 55 -2.64 3.14 23.37
C SER A 55 -2.94 1.79 22.72
N LEU A 56 -3.48 1.79 21.50
CA LEU A 56 -3.68 0.56 20.74
C LEU A 56 -2.34 -0.12 20.40
N VAL A 57 -1.27 0.66 20.21
CA VAL A 57 0.06 0.12 19.89
C VAL A 57 0.59 -0.77 21.02
N ASP A 58 0.30 -0.41 22.26
CA ASP A 58 0.73 -1.18 23.43
C ASP A 58 -0.06 -2.49 23.60
N ALA A 59 -1.27 -2.55 23.06
CA ALA A 59 -2.08 -3.76 23.07
C ALA A 59 -1.65 -4.80 22.03
N ILE A 60 -0.82 -4.42 21.05
CA ILE A 60 -0.36 -5.30 19.98
C ILE A 60 1.00 -5.89 20.34
N ASP A 61 1.09 -7.21 20.36
CA ASP A 61 2.39 -7.90 20.43
C ASP A 61 2.99 -8.04 19.03
N PHE A 62 3.81 -7.07 18.66
CA PHE A 62 4.47 -7.03 17.35
C PHE A 62 5.41 -8.21 17.08
N SER A 63 5.86 -8.92 18.11
CA SER A 63 6.73 -10.10 17.92
C SER A 63 6.02 -11.27 17.23
N GLN A 64 4.69 -11.24 17.19
CA GLN A 64 3.89 -12.26 16.51
C GLN A 64 3.76 -12.02 15.01
N TYR A 65 4.20 -10.85 14.50
CA TYR A 65 4.04 -10.45 13.10
C TYR A 65 5.37 -10.36 12.40
N LYS A 66 5.50 -11.04 11.25
CA LYS A 66 6.70 -10.95 10.42
C LYS A 66 6.73 -9.66 9.61
N ILE A 67 5.57 -9.22 9.11
CA ILE A 67 5.44 -8.05 8.26
C ILE A 67 4.44 -7.08 8.88
N ILE A 68 4.81 -5.81 8.94
CA ILE A 68 3.89 -4.71 9.22
C ILE A 68 3.79 -3.86 7.96
N HIS A 69 2.59 -3.73 7.43
CA HIS A 69 2.34 -2.91 6.26
C HIS A 69 1.67 -1.60 6.64
N PHE A 70 2.18 -0.51 6.10
CA PHE A 70 1.65 0.83 6.24
C PHE A 70 1.12 1.33 4.90
N GLY A 71 -0.21 1.47 4.78
CA GLY A 71 -0.85 2.14 3.65
C GLY A 71 -1.35 3.51 4.11
N SER A 72 -0.75 4.62 3.65
CA SER A 72 -0.98 5.88 4.34
C SER A 72 -2.35 6.50 4.09
N ALA A 73 -2.81 6.57 2.86
CA ALA A 73 -4.09 7.20 2.49
C ALA A 73 -4.45 8.43 3.35
N THR A 74 -5.18 8.23 4.46
CA THR A 74 -5.57 9.29 5.41
C THR A 74 -4.61 9.45 6.59
N ALA A 75 -3.63 8.54 6.77
CA ALA A 75 -2.82 8.47 7.98
C ALA A 75 -1.86 9.65 8.18
N PHE A 76 -1.51 10.34 7.09
CA PHE A 76 -0.64 11.53 7.17
C PHE A 76 -1.43 12.83 7.35
N LEU A 77 -2.75 12.76 7.38
CA LEU A 77 -3.56 13.91 7.76
C LEU A 77 -3.49 14.17 9.27
N PRO A 78 -3.67 15.42 9.73
CA PRO A 78 -3.70 15.72 11.15
C PRO A 78 -4.71 14.87 11.92
N GLY A 79 -4.31 14.43 13.13
CA GLY A 79 -5.14 13.61 14.02
C GLY A 79 -4.31 12.63 14.85
N THR A 80 -4.97 11.84 15.70
CA THR A 80 -4.31 10.83 16.53
C THR A 80 -3.75 9.70 15.68
N LEU A 81 -4.42 9.33 14.57
CA LEU A 81 -3.93 8.32 13.63
C LEU A 81 -2.49 8.60 13.16
N GLN A 82 -2.16 9.85 12.83
CA GLN A 82 -0.80 10.20 12.37
C GLN A 82 0.26 9.86 13.43
N LYS A 83 0.00 10.21 14.70
CA LYS A 83 0.92 9.88 15.80
C LYS A 83 1.02 8.38 16.02
N THR A 84 -0.12 7.70 15.98
CA THR A 84 -0.21 6.24 16.13
C THR A 84 0.58 5.52 15.03
N TYR A 85 0.55 6.03 13.80
CA TYR A 85 1.36 5.46 12.69
C TYR A 85 2.85 5.51 12.99
N TYR A 86 3.37 6.62 13.52
CA TYR A 86 4.78 6.72 13.93
C TYR A 86 5.10 5.82 15.12
N ALA A 87 4.20 5.73 16.10
CA ALA A 87 4.37 4.82 17.23
C ALA A 87 4.42 3.35 16.77
N MET A 88 3.54 2.96 15.84
CA MET A 88 3.54 1.62 15.23
C MET A 88 4.82 1.36 14.43
N LEU A 89 5.29 2.32 13.62
CA LEU A 89 6.54 2.19 12.89
C LEU A 89 7.73 1.96 13.84
N ASN A 90 7.87 2.78 14.87
CA ASN A 90 8.92 2.63 15.88
C ASN A 90 8.86 1.27 16.56
N LYS A 91 7.65 0.81 16.92
CA LYS A 91 7.48 -0.51 17.56
C LYS A 91 7.82 -1.66 16.62
N ALA A 92 7.42 -1.57 15.35
CA ALA A 92 7.75 -2.56 14.33
C ALA A 92 9.28 -2.69 14.16
N LEU A 93 10.00 -1.56 14.07
CA LEU A 93 11.46 -1.55 13.97
C LEU A 93 12.14 -2.14 15.23
N GLN A 94 11.67 -1.77 16.43
CA GLN A 94 12.19 -2.33 17.70
C GLN A 94 12.00 -3.85 17.81
N LYS A 95 10.97 -4.40 17.15
CA LYS A 95 10.67 -5.83 17.15
C LYS A 95 11.21 -6.57 15.92
N ASN A 96 12.04 -5.89 15.10
CA ASN A 96 12.62 -6.44 13.88
C ASN A 96 11.57 -6.97 12.89
N CYS A 97 10.41 -6.36 12.84
CA CYS A 97 9.42 -6.69 11.81
C CYS A 97 9.90 -6.19 10.44
N TYR A 98 9.55 -6.92 9.40
CA TYR A 98 9.71 -6.43 8.03
C TYR A 98 8.70 -5.31 7.77
N VAL A 99 9.16 -4.10 7.52
CA VAL A 99 8.32 -2.93 7.28
C VAL A 99 8.06 -2.81 5.78
N SER A 100 6.78 -2.78 5.42
CA SER A 100 6.30 -2.51 4.07
C SER A 100 5.49 -1.23 4.03
N PHE A 101 5.63 -0.44 2.96
CA PHE A 101 4.97 0.85 2.84
C PHE A 101 4.37 1.10 1.44
N ASP A 102 3.19 1.71 1.41
CA ASP A 102 2.55 2.28 0.22
C ASP A 102 2.05 3.70 0.57
N PRO A 103 2.61 4.76 0.00
CA PRO A 103 2.18 6.14 0.27
C PRO A 103 0.70 6.37 -0.03
N ASN A 104 0.21 5.72 -1.07
CA ASN A 104 -1.20 5.73 -1.45
C ASN A 104 -1.77 7.16 -1.52
N TYR A 105 -1.10 8.04 -2.27
CA TYR A 105 -1.43 9.45 -2.42
C TYR A 105 -2.86 9.67 -2.91
N ARG A 106 -3.53 10.59 -2.29
CA ARG A 106 -4.86 11.05 -2.72
C ARG A 106 -4.84 12.57 -2.83
N SER A 107 -4.81 13.07 -4.06
CA SER A 107 -4.72 14.51 -4.33
C SER A 107 -5.79 15.32 -3.58
N ALA A 108 -7.02 14.85 -3.56
CA ALA A 108 -8.13 15.50 -2.87
C ALA A 108 -7.94 15.64 -1.34
N LEU A 109 -7.08 14.83 -0.72
CA LEU A 109 -6.77 14.93 0.71
C LEU A 109 -5.62 15.88 1.02
N PHE A 110 -4.71 16.09 0.05
CA PHE A 110 -3.47 16.85 0.23
C PHE A 110 -3.32 18.00 -0.76
N GLU A 111 -4.42 18.45 -1.39
CA GLU A 111 -4.41 19.51 -2.41
C GLU A 111 -3.66 20.77 -1.94
N ASN A 112 -3.87 21.15 -0.68
CA ASN A 112 -3.28 22.33 -0.10
C ASN A 112 -2.04 22.05 0.78
N ASP A 113 -1.62 20.79 0.93
CA ASP A 113 -0.53 20.41 1.83
C ASP A 113 0.29 19.22 1.30
N LYS A 114 0.68 19.28 0.04
CA LYS A 114 1.61 18.31 -0.57
C LYS A 114 2.94 18.17 0.19
N PRO A 115 3.56 19.25 0.71
CA PRO A 115 4.81 19.12 1.46
C PRO A 115 4.70 18.21 2.68
N THR A 116 3.61 18.27 3.42
CA THR A 116 3.37 17.39 4.58
C THR A 116 3.28 15.92 4.13
N PHE A 117 2.54 15.63 3.06
CA PHE A 117 2.49 14.28 2.50
C PHE A 117 3.88 13.76 2.10
N ILE A 118 4.67 14.58 1.40
CA ILE A 118 6.02 14.23 0.95
C ILE A 118 6.92 13.94 2.15
N ALA A 119 6.97 14.83 3.14
CA ALA A 119 7.82 14.67 4.31
C ALA A 119 7.52 13.38 5.10
N HIS A 120 6.24 13.05 5.28
CA HIS A 120 5.84 11.80 5.91
C HIS A 120 6.19 10.58 5.05
N SER A 121 5.98 10.65 3.73
CA SER A 121 6.33 9.57 2.81
C SER A 121 7.82 9.27 2.83
N GLU A 122 8.67 10.29 2.77
CA GLU A 122 10.13 10.14 2.90
C GLU A 122 10.53 9.48 4.22
N ALA A 123 9.89 9.88 5.34
CA ALA A 123 10.17 9.30 6.65
C ALA A 123 9.86 7.79 6.68
N PHE A 124 8.74 7.37 6.09
CA PHE A 124 8.38 5.96 6.02
C PHE A 124 9.24 5.18 5.03
N ILE A 125 9.56 5.75 3.86
CA ILE A 125 10.46 5.15 2.85
C ILE A 125 11.83 4.82 3.48
N LYS A 126 12.40 5.74 4.25
CA LYS A 126 13.72 5.55 4.92
C LYS A 126 13.75 4.36 5.88
N HIS A 127 12.62 3.99 6.44
CA HIS A 127 12.50 2.90 7.42
C HIS A 127 11.87 1.63 6.85
N SER A 128 11.51 1.63 5.58
CA SER A 128 10.90 0.48 4.92
C SER A 128 11.96 -0.51 4.43
N HIS A 129 11.62 -1.80 4.45
CA HIS A 129 12.36 -2.86 3.78
C HIS A 129 11.84 -3.09 2.36
N PHE A 130 10.56 -2.81 2.17
CA PHE A 130 9.89 -2.81 0.87
C PHE A 130 8.93 -1.62 0.80
N PHE A 131 8.89 -0.94 -0.34
CA PHE A 131 7.83 0.01 -0.62
C PHE A 131 7.39 -0.06 -2.08
N LYS A 132 6.13 0.29 -2.30
CA LYS A 132 5.56 0.44 -3.64
C LYS A 132 5.08 1.87 -3.81
N VAL A 133 5.36 2.44 -4.95
CA VAL A 133 4.83 3.74 -5.39
C VAL A 133 4.29 3.63 -6.82
N SER A 134 3.38 4.51 -7.22
CA SER A 134 3.12 4.74 -8.64
C SER A 134 4.21 5.64 -9.24
N ASP A 135 4.27 5.72 -10.56
CA ASP A 135 5.15 6.66 -11.27
C ASP A 135 4.86 8.12 -10.87
N GLU A 136 3.59 8.49 -10.75
CA GLU A 136 3.17 9.81 -10.29
C GLU A 136 3.62 10.07 -8.83
N GLU A 137 3.46 9.09 -7.94
CA GLU A 137 3.92 9.19 -6.54
C GLU A 137 5.44 9.28 -6.45
N ALA A 138 6.17 8.50 -7.26
CA ALA A 138 7.62 8.56 -7.31
C ALA A 138 8.12 9.97 -7.67
N MET A 139 7.59 10.54 -8.75
CA MET A 139 7.93 11.90 -9.19
C MET A 139 7.49 12.96 -8.17
N LEU A 140 6.32 12.80 -7.55
CA LEU A 140 5.84 13.72 -6.52
C LEU A 140 6.76 13.74 -5.30
N ILE A 141 7.10 12.58 -4.75
CA ILE A 141 7.91 12.45 -3.53
C ILE A 141 9.34 12.93 -3.76
N THR A 142 9.87 12.69 -4.95
CA THR A 142 11.26 13.06 -5.29
C THR A 142 11.40 14.47 -5.87
N HIS A 143 10.30 15.20 -6.06
CA HIS A 143 10.28 16.50 -6.72
C HIS A 143 10.87 16.48 -8.13
N THR A 144 10.69 15.40 -8.87
CA THR A 144 11.20 15.23 -10.24
C THR A 144 10.06 15.22 -11.27
N THR A 145 10.41 15.30 -12.55
CA THR A 145 9.45 15.32 -13.65
C THR A 145 9.60 14.16 -14.62
N ASP A 146 10.55 13.27 -14.36
CA ASP A 146 10.80 12.07 -15.13
C ASP A 146 11.11 10.87 -14.22
N LEU A 147 10.83 9.68 -14.72
CA LEU A 147 10.92 8.45 -13.94
C LEU A 147 12.37 8.06 -13.61
N ASP A 148 13.30 8.26 -14.53
CA ASP A 148 14.70 7.84 -14.33
C ASP A 148 15.34 8.66 -13.19
N THR A 149 15.09 9.97 -13.18
CA THR A 149 15.54 10.85 -12.10
C THR A 149 14.83 10.48 -10.79
N ALA A 150 13.52 10.20 -10.83
CA ALA A 150 12.77 9.78 -9.63
C ALA A 150 13.35 8.48 -9.02
N VAL A 151 13.68 7.50 -9.85
CA VAL A 151 14.34 6.25 -9.41
C VAL A 151 15.67 6.54 -8.72
N ALA A 152 16.51 7.40 -9.32
CA ALA A 152 17.80 7.75 -8.74
C ALA A 152 17.67 8.48 -7.39
N GLU A 153 16.66 9.34 -7.22
CA GLU A 153 16.41 10.00 -5.94
C GLU A 153 15.86 9.03 -4.88
N LEU A 154 14.96 8.12 -5.26
CA LEU A 154 14.48 7.07 -4.34
C LEU A 154 15.62 6.15 -3.86
N GLU A 155 16.57 5.82 -4.74
CA GLU A 155 17.77 5.04 -4.38
C GLU A 155 18.68 5.76 -3.37
N LYS A 156 18.71 7.09 -3.39
CA LYS A 156 19.45 7.87 -2.37
C LYS A 156 18.71 7.91 -1.02
N MET A 157 17.39 7.79 -1.05
CA MET A 157 16.57 7.84 0.18
C MET A 157 16.62 6.53 0.97
N SER A 158 16.71 5.37 0.28
CA SER A 158 16.59 4.07 0.94
C SER A 158 17.24 2.95 0.13
N ASP A 159 17.87 2.01 0.85
CA ASP A 159 18.38 0.74 0.30
C ASP A 159 17.29 -0.33 0.13
N ALA A 160 16.05 -0.03 0.49
CA ALA A 160 14.92 -0.96 0.40
C ALA A 160 14.72 -1.50 -1.01
N THR A 161 14.18 -2.71 -1.12
CA THR A 161 13.58 -3.15 -2.38
C THR A 161 12.35 -2.32 -2.66
N PHE A 162 12.21 -1.79 -3.86
CA PHE A 162 10.98 -1.07 -4.20
C PHE A 162 10.45 -1.39 -5.59
N VAL A 163 9.18 -1.11 -5.75
CA VAL A 163 8.49 -1.26 -7.02
C VAL A 163 7.79 0.05 -7.38
N ILE A 164 7.98 0.48 -8.62
CA ILE A 164 7.19 1.57 -9.21
C ILE A 164 6.18 0.94 -10.18
N THR A 165 4.90 1.08 -9.90
CA THR A 165 3.85 0.60 -10.79
C THR A 165 3.64 1.57 -11.94
N LEU A 166 3.58 1.04 -13.18
CA LEU A 166 3.51 1.77 -14.44
C LEU A 166 2.17 1.53 -15.17
N GLY A 167 1.14 1.18 -14.42
CA GLY A 167 -0.18 0.86 -14.98
C GLY A 167 -0.12 -0.29 -15.98
N LYS A 168 -0.56 -0.05 -17.22
CA LYS A 168 -0.58 -1.04 -18.29
C LYS A 168 0.82 -1.51 -18.75
N ASP A 169 1.85 -0.77 -18.43
CA ASP A 169 3.23 -1.06 -18.81
C ASP A 169 3.96 -1.93 -17.75
N GLY A 170 3.22 -2.37 -16.73
CA GLY A 170 3.72 -3.29 -15.70
C GLY A 170 4.31 -2.58 -14.50
N ALA A 171 5.51 -2.99 -14.08
CA ALA A 171 6.16 -2.44 -12.90
C ALA A 171 7.69 -2.46 -13.02
N LEU A 172 8.34 -1.41 -12.57
CA LEU A 172 9.80 -1.36 -12.42
C LEU A 172 10.16 -1.85 -11.02
N LEU A 173 10.89 -2.94 -10.95
CA LEU A 173 11.46 -3.50 -9.72
C LEU A 173 12.90 -3.00 -9.55
N ARG A 174 13.20 -2.42 -8.39
CA ARG A 174 14.56 -2.16 -7.93
C ARG A 174 14.90 -3.08 -6.76
N HIS A 175 15.97 -3.86 -6.88
CA HIS A 175 16.48 -4.73 -5.82
C HIS A 175 18.00 -4.77 -5.84
N GLY A 176 18.64 -4.30 -4.78
CA GLY A 176 20.07 -4.04 -4.76
C GLY A 176 20.45 -3.05 -5.88
N GLU A 177 21.42 -3.37 -6.70
CA GLU A 177 21.82 -2.55 -7.84
C GLU A 177 21.00 -2.84 -9.13
N ASN A 178 20.08 -3.79 -9.06
CA ASN A 178 19.34 -4.25 -10.23
C ASN A 178 18.04 -3.45 -10.41
N LYS A 179 17.77 -3.07 -11.65
CA LYS A 179 16.52 -2.45 -12.11
C LYS A 179 15.95 -3.27 -13.24
N ILE A 180 14.74 -3.76 -13.07
CA ILE A 180 14.08 -4.67 -14.02
C ILE A 180 12.64 -4.23 -14.21
N THR A 181 12.23 -4.00 -15.46
CA THR A 181 10.84 -3.87 -15.80
C THR A 181 10.20 -5.26 -15.90
N VAL A 182 9.15 -5.48 -15.16
CA VAL A 182 8.33 -6.69 -15.16
C VAL A 182 7.01 -6.37 -15.82
N GLU A 183 6.77 -6.97 -16.98
CA GLU A 183 5.56 -6.75 -17.76
C GLU A 183 4.31 -7.22 -17.02
N THR A 184 3.16 -6.65 -17.38
CA THR A 184 1.85 -7.09 -16.91
C THR A 184 1.03 -7.70 -18.04
N LEU A 185 -0.06 -8.39 -17.69
CA LEU A 185 -0.99 -8.91 -18.70
C LEU A 185 -1.87 -7.77 -19.24
N PRO A 186 -2.06 -7.70 -20.57
CA PRO A 186 -3.00 -6.77 -21.14
C PRO A 186 -4.44 -7.18 -20.76
N VAL A 187 -5.16 -6.28 -20.12
CA VAL A 187 -6.57 -6.46 -19.75
C VAL A 187 -7.41 -5.29 -20.22
N LYS A 188 -8.71 -5.55 -20.45
CA LYS A 188 -9.67 -4.47 -20.65
C LYS A 188 -10.04 -3.92 -19.28
N SER A 189 -9.45 -2.79 -18.89
CA SER A 189 -9.74 -2.14 -17.62
C SER A 189 -11.18 -1.59 -17.61
N ILE A 190 -11.90 -1.89 -16.54
CA ILE A 190 -13.24 -1.40 -16.21
C ILE A 190 -13.11 -0.39 -15.06
N ASP A 191 -12.37 -0.77 -14.01
CA ASP A 191 -12.20 0.00 -12.78
C ASP A 191 -10.83 -0.28 -12.17
N SER A 192 -9.96 0.72 -12.03
CA SER A 192 -8.62 0.57 -11.44
C SER A 192 -8.59 0.72 -9.91
N THR A 193 -9.76 0.88 -9.28
CA THR A 193 -9.85 1.01 -7.81
C THR A 193 -9.31 -0.23 -7.13
N GLY A 194 -8.36 -0.04 -6.21
CA GLY A 194 -7.76 -1.13 -5.44
C GLY A 194 -6.70 -1.96 -6.17
N ALA A 195 -6.36 -1.65 -7.44
CA ALA A 195 -5.34 -2.39 -8.17
C ALA A 195 -3.96 -2.32 -7.49
N GLY A 196 -3.58 -1.15 -6.96
CA GLY A 196 -2.36 -0.96 -6.18
C GLY A 196 -2.37 -1.74 -4.88
N ASP A 197 -3.50 -1.69 -4.13
CA ASP A 197 -3.67 -2.43 -2.89
C ASP A 197 -3.59 -3.95 -3.13
N ALA A 198 -4.24 -4.42 -4.21
CA ALA A 198 -4.20 -5.82 -4.63
C ALA A 198 -2.79 -6.27 -5.03
N PHE A 199 -2.04 -5.42 -5.75
CA PHE A 199 -0.64 -5.66 -6.06
C PHE A 199 0.19 -5.84 -4.79
N VAL A 200 0.11 -4.89 -3.86
CA VAL A 200 0.84 -4.96 -2.58
C VAL A 200 0.43 -6.20 -1.79
N GLY A 201 -0.87 -6.47 -1.67
CA GLY A 201 -1.37 -7.67 -0.99
C GLY A 201 -0.78 -8.96 -1.57
N ALA A 202 -0.68 -9.06 -2.91
CA ALA A 202 -0.06 -10.20 -3.57
C ALA A 202 1.45 -10.30 -3.32
N VAL A 203 2.18 -9.18 -3.25
CA VAL A 203 3.59 -9.16 -2.85
C VAL A 203 3.73 -9.68 -1.43
N LEU A 204 3.01 -9.09 -0.47
CA LEU A 204 3.14 -9.42 0.94
C LEU A 204 2.78 -10.88 1.24
N MET A 205 1.72 -11.40 0.61
CA MET A 205 1.32 -12.80 0.74
C MET A 205 2.45 -13.76 0.32
N GLN A 206 3.15 -13.45 -0.77
CA GLN A 206 4.27 -14.28 -1.25
C GLN A 206 5.48 -14.16 -0.32
N LEU A 207 5.80 -12.96 0.16
CA LEU A 207 6.89 -12.74 1.12
C LEU A 207 6.66 -13.51 2.42
N THR A 208 5.43 -13.57 2.94
CA THR A 208 5.14 -14.33 4.17
C THR A 208 5.45 -15.82 4.03
N LYS A 209 5.34 -16.40 2.84
CA LYS A 209 5.69 -17.80 2.58
C LYS A 209 7.20 -18.04 2.51
N MET A 210 7.96 -17.01 2.13
CA MET A 210 9.41 -17.10 1.92
C MET A 210 10.20 -16.77 3.20
N PHE A 211 9.69 -15.86 4.02
CA PHE A 211 10.39 -15.41 5.22
C PHE A 211 10.49 -16.52 6.27
N THR A 212 11.70 -16.76 6.72
CA THR A 212 11.99 -17.60 7.90
C THR A 212 12.00 -16.75 9.18
N ASN A 213 12.22 -17.38 10.34
CA ASN A 213 12.34 -16.62 11.59
C ASN A 213 13.63 -15.80 11.66
N ASP A 214 14.64 -16.17 10.85
CA ASP A 214 15.99 -15.60 10.92
C ASP A 214 16.37 -14.77 9.69
N SER A 215 15.53 -14.75 8.64
CA SER A 215 15.89 -14.06 7.39
C SER A 215 14.67 -13.53 6.63
N PHE A 216 14.82 -12.30 6.15
CA PHE A 216 13.94 -11.63 5.20
C PHE A 216 14.57 -11.51 3.80
N GLU A 217 15.63 -12.25 3.55
CA GLU A 217 16.30 -12.20 2.26
C GLU A 217 15.48 -12.88 1.16
N VAL A 218 15.36 -12.23 0.03
CA VAL A 218 14.66 -12.73 -1.16
C VAL A 218 15.57 -12.52 -2.36
N PRO A 219 15.96 -13.60 -3.07
CA PRO A 219 16.79 -13.47 -4.27
C PRO A 219 16.09 -12.68 -5.38
N LEU A 220 16.86 -11.98 -6.22
CA LEU A 220 16.34 -11.19 -7.33
C LEU A 220 15.38 -11.96 -8.25
N LEU A 221 15.72 -13.23 -8.55
CA LEU A 221 14.87 -14.07 -9.40
C LEU A 221 13.50 -14.31 -8.79
N GLU A 222 13.44 -14.49 -7.47
CA GLU A 222 12.17 -14.66 -6.76
C GLU A 222 11.41 -13.33 -6.70
N TRP A 223 12.09 -12.19 -6.48
CA TRP A 223 11.47 -10.88 -6.57
C TRP A 223 10.80 -10.65 -7.94
N LYS A 224 11.47 -11.04 -9.02
CA LYS A 224 10.89 -10.94 -10.37
C LYS A 224 9.60 -11.76 -10.50
N LYS A 225 9.56 -12.97 -9.95
CA LYS A 225 8.35 -13.81 -9.95
C LYS A 225 7.24 -13.20 -9.07
N ILE A 226 7.60 -12.70 -7.88
CA ILE A 226 6.67 -12.04 -6.95
C ILE A 226 6.00 -10.86 -7.65
N VAL A 227 6.78 -9.98 -8.27
CA VAL A 227 6.26 -8.79 -8.98
C VAL A 227 5.40 -9.20 -10.19
N GLY A 228 5.81 -10.22 -10.95
CA GLY A 228 5.01 -10.74 -12.08
C GLY A 228 3.62 -11.23 -11.65
N ARG A 229 3.55 -11.98 -10.54
CA ARG A 229 2.28 -12.43 -9.96
C ARG A 229 1.46 -11.28 -9.38
N ALA A 230 2.12 -10.31 -8.77
CA ALA A 230 1.46 -9.10 -8.26
C ALA A 230 0.88 -8.25 -9.39
N ASN A 231 1.59 -8.11 -10.52
CA ASN A 231 1.08 -7.49 -11.74
C ASN A 231 -0.18 -8.20 -12.25
N TYR A 232 -0.19 -9.53 -12.24
CA TYR A 232 -1.37 -10.32 -12.62
C TYR A 232 -2.57 -9.98 -11.72
N VAL A 233 -2.39 -9.96 -10.40
CA VAL A 233 -3.47 -9.67 -9.45
C VAL A 233 -3.98 -8.23 -9.62
N GLY A 234 -3.10 -7.26 -9.75
CA GLY A 234 -3.47 -5.87 -10.01
C GLY A 234 -4.25 -5.70 -11.32
N ALA A 235 -3.80 -6.37 -12.40
CA ALA A 235 -4.48 -6.36 -13.69
C ALA A 235 -5.87 -7.00 -13.60
N GLN A 236 -6.02 -8.14 -12.91
CA GLN A 236 -7.32 -8.80 -12.73
C GLN A 236 -8.27 -7.92 -11.89
N THR A 237 -7.76 -7.19 -10.91
CA THR A 237 -8.59 -6.24 -10.13
C THR A 237 -9.22 -5.20 -11.05
N CYS A 238 -8.50 -4.72 -12.06
CA CYS A 238 -9.02 -3.76 -13.02
C CYS A 238 -10.16 -4.28 -13.92
N THR A 239 -10.42 -5.57 -13.98
CA THR A 239 -11.46 -6.15 -14.85
C THR A 239 -12.85 -6.16 -14.23
N HIS A 240 -12.99 -5.72 -12.98
CA HIS A 240 -14.25 -5.70 -12.24
C HIS A 240 -14.50 -4.33 -11.60
N PHE A 241 -15.77 -4.02 -11.32
CA PHE A 241 -16.09 -2.82 -10.55
C PHE A 241 -15.82 -3.03 -9.07
N GLY A 242 -15.14 -2.06 -8.45
CA GLY A 242 -14.81 -2.05 -7.03
C GLY A 242 -13.58 -2.89 -6.67
N ALA A 243 -12.93 -2.52 -5.58
CA ALA A 243 -11.62 -3.03 -5.18
C ALA A 243 -11.55 -4.52 -4.82
N MET A 244 -12.68 -5.15 -4.47
CA MET A 244 -12.69 -6.50 -3.87
C MET A 244 -13.40 -7.55 -4.72
N GLU A 245 -14.15 -7.17 -5.74
CA GLU A 245 -14.95 -8.13 -6.52
C GLU A 245 -14.07 -9.13 -7.27
N ALA A 246 -12.96 -8.66 -7.84
CA ALA A 246 -12.01 -9.50 -8.56
C ALA A 246 -11.47 -10.66 -7.72
N PHE A 247 -11.35 -10.50 -6.39
CA PHE A 247 -10.81 -11.55 -5.51
C PHE A 247 -11.66 -12.81 -5.45
N LYS A 248 -12.95 -12.72 -5.79
CA LYS A 248 -13.83 -13.88 -5.91
C LYS A 248 -13.54 -14.71 -7.16
N HIS A 249 -12.87 -14.12 -8.14
CA HIS A 249 -12.64 -14.69 -9.47
C HIS A 249 -11.15 -14.96 -9.75
N LEU A 250 -10.25 -14.62 -8.81
CA LEU A 250 -8.82 -14.87 -8.98
C LEU A 250 -8.51 -16.36 -9.10
N ASP A 251 -7.74 -16.71 -10.09
CA ASP A 251 -7.12 -18.04 -10.17
C ASP A 251 -5.98 -18.12 -9.15
N LYS A 252 -6.26 -18.81 -8.04
CA LYS A 252 -5.32 -18.99 -6.93
C LYS A 252 -4.05 -19.74 -7.32
N SER A 253 -4.09 -20.56 -8.38
CA SER A 253 -2.92 -21.28 -8.87
C SER A 253 -1.83 -20.34 -9.41
N MET A 254 -2.23 -19.15 -9.87
CA MET A 254 -1.31 -18.12 -10.36
C MET A 254 -0.54 -17.41 -9.24
N LEU A 255 -0.89 -17.65 -7.98
CA LEU A 255 -0.23 -17.02 -6.82
C LEU A 255 0.86 -17.90 -6.19
N GLY A 256 1.02 -19.13 -6.63
CA GLY A 256 2.05 -20.08 -6.18
C GLY A 256 1.73 -20.77 -4.85
#